data_efe54969a24acfc6beb741b54e876d2d
#
_entry.id   efe54969a24acfc6beb741b54e876d2d
#
_cell.length_a   1.000
_cell.length_b   1.000
_cell.length_c   1.000
_cell.angle_alpha   90.00
_cell.angle_beta   90.00
_cell.angle_gamma   90.00
#
_symmetry.space_group_name_H-M   'P 1'
#
loop_
_entity.id
_entity.type
_entity.pdbx_description
1 polymer ?
#
loop_
_entity_poly.entity_id
_entity_poly.type
_entity_poly.pdbx_seq_one_letter_code
_entity_poly.pdbx_strand_id
1 'polypeptide(L)'
;MKKIKISICGALGKMGLILIKRAQQYQNLELHSATDKKTKKLFNKIEIKKNSLKVFEKTQVIIDFSNPKSTMQILEYANKLKKKVLIGTTGFTNKQEALIKKYSKKIAIFKTGNMSLGINLLEYITRILSKKIPSDYQIGISDNHHKAKIDYPSGTALMLANAVAKGKRKNLDKLKGKIFLNKKGNLQNNKVNFFITRKGKTVGKHSVIYNNKIENIELKHTAFSRELFADGALNAAIWISKKNKGLFNMQDMFDLK
;
A
#
# COMPACT_ATOMS: atom_id res chain seq x y z
N MET A 1 -19.53 -16.96 -14.36
CA MET A 1 -19.71 -15.87 -13.37
C MET A 1 -19.62 -14.51 -14.07
N LYS A 2 -20.44 -13.52 -13.65
CA LYS A 2 -20.38 -12.14 -14.20
C LYS A 2 -19.07 -11.48 -13.74
N LYS A 3 -18.25 -10.98 -14.69
CA LYS A 3 -17.00 -10.30 -14.39
C LYS A 3 -17.23 -8.97 -13.66
N ILE A 4 -16.36 -8.63 -12.72
CA ILE A 4 -16.38 -7.35 -12.01
C ILE A 4 -15.76 -6.29 -12.92
N LYS A 5 -16.53 -5.25 -13.28
CA LYS A 5 -16.05 -4.14 -14.09
C LYS A 5 -15.21 -3.18 -13.25
N ILE A 6 -13.93 -3.04 -13.60
CA ILE A 6 -12.99 -2.15 -12.92
C ILE A 6 -12.59 -0.98 -13.82
N SER A 7 -12.28 0.16 -13.20
CA SER A 7 -11.61 1.30 -13.83
C SER A 7 -10.27 1.53 -13.16
N ILE A 8 -9.22 1.85 -13.93
CA ILE A 8 -7.88 2.13 -13.42
C ILE A 8 -7.57 3.60 -13.63
N CYS A 9 -7.32 4.35 -12.55
CA CYS A 9 -6.94 5.75 -12.56
C CYS A 9 -5.45 5.91 -12.28
N GLY A 10 -4.80 6.89 -12.96
CA GLY A 10 -3.34 6.99 -13.01
C GLY A 10 -2.75 5.96 -13.98
N ALA A 11 -3.48 5.67 -15.06
CA ALA A 11 -3.24 4.58 -16.01
C ALA A 11 -1.88 4.66 -16.74
N LEU A 12 -1.35 5.86 -16.95
CA LEU A 12 -0.05 6.09 -17.59
C LEU A 12 1.13 6.06 -16.61
N GLY A 13 0.84 5.98 -15.30
CA GLY A 13 1.85 5.82 -14.27
C GLY A 13 2.47 4.41 -14.24
N LYS A 14 3.61 4.26 -13.53
CA LYS A 14 4.31 2.97 -13.38
C LYS A 14 3.39 1.85 -12.88
N MET A 15 2.55 2.12 -11.87
CA MET A 15 1.61 1.13 -11.35
C MET A 15 0.39 0.94 -12.26
N GLY A 16 -0.13 2.02 -12.88
CA GLY A 16 -1.25 1.94 -13.79
C GLY A 16 -1.01 1.00 -14.96
N LEU A 17 0.15 1.10 -15.60
CA LEU A 17 0.55 0.22 -16.71
C LEU A 17 0.65 -1.25 -16.29
N ILE A 18 1.20 -1.52 -15.10
CA ILE A 18 1.30 -2.88 -14.55
C ILE A 18 -0.11 -3.41 -14.24
N LEU A 19 -0.97 -2.60 -13.61
CA LEU A 19 -2.35 -2.97 -13.30
C LEU A 19 -3.16 -3.32 -14.55
N ILE A 20 -3.03 -2.53 -15.63
CA ILE A 20 -3.70 -2.79 -16.91
C ILE A 20 -3.27 -4.15 -17.48
N LYS A 21 -1.95 -4.41 -17.50
CA LYS A 21 -1.39 -5.68 -17.97
C LYS A 21 -1.86 -6.85 -17.12
N ARG A 22 -1.77 -6.73 -15.79
CA ARG A 22 -2.13 -7.81 -14.85
C ARG A 22 -3.63 -8.08 -14.83
N ALA A 23 -4.48 -7.05 -14.92
CA ALA A 23 -5.93 -7.20 -14.93
C ALA A 23 -6.45 -8.12 -16.06
N GLN A 24 -5.76 -8.18 -17.20
CA GLN A 24 -6.09 -9.06 -18.32
C GLN A 24 -5.93 -10.56 -17.98
N GLN A 25 -5.14 -10.89 -16.97
CA GLN A 25 -4.90 -12.27 -16.53
C GLN A 25 -5.94 -12.77 -15.51
N TYR A 26 -6.82 -11.89 -15.02
CA TYR A 26 -7.84 -12.22 -14.03
C TYR A 26 -9.17 -12.56 -14.72
N GLN A 27 -9.58 -13.82 -14.65
CA GLN A 27 -10.82 -14.30 -15.30
C GLN A 27 -12.10 -13.63 -14.78
N ASN A 28 -12.11 -13.20 -13.52
CA ASN A 28 -13.23 -12.57 -12.83
C ASN A 28 -13.23 -11.04 -12.87
N LEU A 29 -12.27 -10.42 -13.55
CA LEU A 29 -12.20 -8.97 -13.76
C LEU A 29 -12.39 -8.60 -15.24
N GLU A 30 -12.98 -7.43 -15.47
CA GLU A 30 -13.11 -6.79 -16.78
C GLU A 30 -12.61 -5.35 -16.65
N LEU A 31 -11.54 -5.01 -17.36
CA LEU A 31 -11.09 -3.62 -17.45
C LEU A 31 -12.06 -2.83 -18.32
N HIS A 32 -12.97 -2.09 -17.70
CA HIS A 32 -13.99 -1.30 -18.35
C HIS A 32 -13.45 0.04 -18.86
N SER A 33 -12.61 0.73 -18.08
CA SER A 33 -12.02 2.01 -18.47
C SER A 33 -10.68 2.24 -17.77
N ALA A 34 -9.88 3.15 -18.37
CA ALA A 34 -8.64 3.61 -17.81
C ALA A 34 -8.56 5.13 -17.93
N THR A 35 -8.07 5.82 -16.90
CA THR A 35 -8.03 7.28 -16.87
C THR A 35 -6.67 7.83 -16.45
N ASP A 36 -6.31 9.00 -17.01
CA ASP A 36 -5.14 9.78 -16.61
C ASP A 36 -5.36 11.27 -16.91
N LYS A 37 -4.40 12.13 -16.52
CA LYS A 37 -4.40 13.56 -16.87
C LYS A 37 -4.29 13.78 -18.38
N LYS A 38 -3.48 12.93 -19.06
CA LYS A 38 -3.31 12.94 -20.51
C LYS A 38 -4.17 11.84 -21.11
N THR A 39 -4.85 12.15 -22.21
CA THR A 39 -5.54 11.14 -23.02
C THR A 39 -4.55 10.48 -23.97
N LYS A 40 -4.65 9.17 -24.16
CA LYS A 40 -3.79 8.41 -25.06
C LYS A 40 -4.49 7.11 -25.48
N LYS A 41 -4.29 6.69 -26.73
CA LYS A 41 -4.57 5.30 -27.12
C LYS A 41 -3.39 4.44 -26.67
N LEU A 42 -3.65 3.45 -25.84
CA LEU A 42 -2.66 2.47 -25.42
C LEU A 42 -2.68 1.23 -26.29
N PHE A 43 -1.62 0.47 -26.16
CA PHE A 43 -1.50 -0.90 -26.59
C PHE A 43 -2.77 -1.71 -26.22
N ASN A 44 -3.28 -2.55 -27.11
CA ASN A 44 -4.52 -3.33 -26.96
C ASN A 44 -5.86 -2.51 -27.03
N LYS A 45 -5.90 -1.43 -27.81
CA LYS A 45 -7.14 -0.64 -28.06
C LYS A 45 -7.77 0.00 -26.82
N ILE A 46 -7.07 0.05 -25.70
CA ILE A 46 -7.57 0.73 -24.48
C ILE A 46 -7.36 2.23 -24.66
N GLU A 47 -8.45 2.99 -24.64
CA GLU A 47 -8.40 4.44 -24.67
C GLU A 47 -8.26 5.00 -23.25
N ILE A 48 -7.23 5.82 -23.01
CA ILE A 48 -7.04 6.53 -21.75
C ILE A 48 -7.84 7.84 -21.81
N LYS A 49 -8.80 7.99 -20.92
CA LYS A 49 -9.71 9.14 -20.82
C LYS A 49 -9.37 10.00 -19.60
N LYS A 50 -9.98 11.18 -19.52
CA LYS A 50 -9.99 11.97 -18.28
C LYS A 50 -11.07 11.44 -17.33
N ASN A 51 -10.91 11.63 -16.04
CA ASN A 51 -11.91 11.28 -15.03
C ASN A 51 -13.23 12.01 -15.33
N SER A 52 -14.34 11.28 -15.36
CA SER A 52 -15.69 11.86 -15.51
C SER A 52 -16.76 10.87 -15.01
N LEU A 53 -17.95 11.36 -14.71
CA LEU A 53 -19.09 10.52 -14.33
C LEU A 53 -19.37 9.46 -15.40
N LYS A 54 -19.42 9.86 -16.68
CA LYS A 54 -19.67 8.97 -17.83
C LYS A 54 -18.68 7.80 -17.90
N VAL A 55 -17.39 8.06 -17.63
CA VAL A 55 -16.34 7.02 -17.68
C VAL A 55 -16.52 5.98 -16.58
N PHE A 56 -17.04 6.38 -15.41
CA PHE A 56 -17.21 5.49 -14.26
C PHE A 56 -18.62 4.87 -14.14
N GLU A 57 -19.56 5.27 -14.99
CA GLU A 57 -20.97 4.88 -14.89
C GLU A 57 -21.17 3.36 -14.82
N LYS A 58 -20.54 2.62 -15.73
CA LYS A 58 -20.62 1.15 -15.79
C LYS A 58 -19.60 0.42 -14.94
N THR A 59 -18.74 1.13 -14.20
CA THR A 59 -17.74 0.57 -13.31
C THR A 59 -18.36 0.08 -12.01
N GLN A 60 -17.82 -0.98 -11.42
CA GLN A 60 -18.17 -1.45 -10.08
C GLN A 60 -17.13 -1.04 -9.04
N VAL A 61 -15.83 -1.11 -9.39
CA VAL A 61 -14.71 -0.74 -8.51
C VAL A 61 -13.73 0.14 -9.27
N ILE A 62 -13.41 1.30 -8.71
CA ILE A 62 -12.39 2.23 -9.22
C ILE A 62 -11.10 1.98 -8.47
N ILE A 63 -10.02 1.67 -9.19
CA ILE A 63 -8.67 1.45 -8.65
C ILE A 63 -7.85 2.70 -8.92
N ASP A 64 -7.43 3.41 -7.88
CA ASP A 64 -6.76 4.69 -7.98
C ASP A 64 -5.28 4.63 -7.53
N PHE A 65 -4.37 4.82 -8.50
CA PHE A 65 -2.95 5.01 -8.30
C PHE A 65 -2.48 6.33 -8.96
N SER A 66 -3.16 7.42 -8.67
CA SER A 66 -2.92 8.73 -9.29
C SER A 66 -2.17 9.70 -8.37
N ASN A 67 -2.87 10.65 -7.82
CA ASN A 67 -2.37 11.65 -6.86
C ASN A 67 -3.51 12.15 -5.97
N PRO A 68 -3.22 12.77 -4.79
CA PRO A 68 -4.25 13.19 -3.83
C PRO A 68 -5.35 14.07 -4.41
N LYS A 69 -5.03 15.02 -5.29
CA LYS A 69 -6.02 15.90 -5.94
C LYS A 69 -6.98 15.11 -6.82
N SER A 70 -6.46 14.19 -7.62
CA SER A 70 -7.26 13.31 -8.48
C SER A 70 -8.13 12.36 -7.64
N THR A 71 -7.59 11.80 -6.55
CA THR A 71 -8.34 10.93 -5.64
C THR A 71 -9.57 11.62 -5.07
N MET A 72 -9.46 12.90 -4.67
CA MET A 72 -10.62 13.65 -4.16
C MET A 72 -11.73 13.76 -5.22
N GLN A 73 -11.37 14.06 -6.47
CA GLN A 73 -12.33 14.10 -7.59
C GLN A 73 -12.95 12.72 -7.85
N ILE A 74 -12.14 11.66 -7.84
CA ILE A 74 -12.60 10.28 -8.02
C ILE A 74 -13.62 9.91 -6.92
N LEU A 75 -13.34 10.25 -5.66
CA LEU A 75 -14.24 9.98 -4.54
C LEU A 75 -15.58 10.72 -4.68
N GLU A 76 -15.57 11.96 -5.18
CA GLU A 76 -16.79 12.70 -5.48
C GLU A 76 -17.65 11.98 -6.53
N TYR A 77 -17.05 11.58 -7.66
CA TYR A 77 -17.74 10.82 -8.70
C TYR A 77 -18.22 9.45 -8.20
N ALA A 78 -17.37 8.73 -7.48
CA ALA A 78 -17.70 7.43 -6.91
C ALA A 78 -18.88 7.53 -5.92
N ASN A 79 -18.93 8.58 -5.10
CA ASN A 79 -20.04 8.81 -4.19
C ASN A 79 -21.36 9.09 -4.92
N LYS A 80 -21.34 9.94 -5.97
CA LYS A 80 -22.51 10.22 -6.81
C LYS A 80 -23.06 8.96 -7.49
N LEU A 81 -22.14 8.12 -7.99
CA LEU A 81 -22.48 6.88 -8.73
C LEU A 81 -22.58 5.63 -7.83
N LYS A 82 -22.41 5.75 -6.51
CA LYS A 82 -22.38 4.63 -5.53
C LYS A 82 -21.36 3.54 -5.90
N LYS A 83 -20.17 3.94 -6.41
CA LYS A 83 -19.08 3.02 -6.77
C LYS A 83 -18.14 2.79 -5.59
N LYS A 84 -17.49 1.62 -5.58
CA LYS A 84 -16.44 1.30 -4.61
C LYS A 84 -15.12 1.85 -5.10
N VAL A 85 -14.25 2.25 -4.17
CA VAL A 85 -12.94 2.82 -4.53
C VAL A 85 -11.83 2.10 -3.78
N LEU A 86 -10.80 1.68 -4.52
CA LEU A 86 -9.54 1.21 -3.97
C LEU A 86 -8.50 2.30 -4.16
N ILE A 87 -7.89 2.77 -3.07
CA ILE A 87 -6.92 3.85 -3.05
C ILE A 87 -5.53 3.29 -2.78
N GLY A 88 -4.67 3.29 -3.79
CA GLY A 88 -3.23 3.05 -3.69
C GLY A 88 -2.40 4.34 -3.72
N THR A 89 -3.03 5.48 -3.93
CA THR A 89 -2.44 6.81 -3.83
C THR A 89 -2.04 7.10 -2.38
N THR A 90 -0.92 7.80 -2.19
CA THR A 90 -0.36 8.19 -0.89
C THR A 90 -0.11 9.70 -0.83
N GLY A 91 0.25 10.23 0.35
CA GLY A 91 0.60 11.64 0.52
C GLY A 91 -0.61 12.57 0.73
N PHE A 92 -1.68 12.07 1.33
CA PHE A 92 -2.85 12.87 1.69
C PHE A 92 -2.57 13.79 2.87
N THR A 93 -3.14 14.97 2.83
CA THR A 93 -3.22 15.89 3.99
C THR A 93 -4.26 15.39 5.00
N ASN A 94 -4.21 15.86 6.25
CA ASN A 94 -5.20 15.52 7.28
C ASN A 94 -6.63 15.86 6.84
N LYS A 95 -6.84 16.96 6.12
CA LYS A 95 -8.15 17.35 5.56
C LYS A 95 -8.64 16.31 4.53
N GLN A 96 -7.76 15.82 3.67
CA GLN A 96 -8.09 14.81 2.68
C GLN A 96 -8.38 13.44 3.34
N GLU A 97 -7.63 13.06 4.37
CA GLU A 97 -7.91 11.86 5.16
C GLU A 97 -9.30 11.93 5.84
N ALA A 98 -9.65 13.08 6.39
CA ALA A 98 -10.99 13.30 6.96
C ALA A 98 -12.10 13.17 5.90
N LEU A 99 -11.87 13.67 4.67
CA LEU A 99 -12.79 13.50 3.55
C LEU A 99 -12.92 12.03 3.11
N ILE A 100 -11.82 11.28 3.02
CA ILE A 100 -11.86 9.84 2.73
C ILE A 100 -12.74 9.13 3.77
N LYS A 101 -12.53 9.42 5.06
CA LYS A 101 -13.33 8.87 6.16
C LYS A 101 -14.81 9.30 6.06
N LYS A 102 -15.10 10.53 5.63
CA LYS A 102 -16.48 11.00 5.39
C LYS A 102 -17.16 10.22 4.27
N TYR A 103 -16.48 10.03 3.12
CA TYR A 103 -17.01 9.27 2.00
C TYR A 103 -17.19 7.78 2.32
N SER A 104 -16.32 7.19 3.15
CA SER A 104 -16.46 5.77 3.55
C SER A 104 -17.73 5.45 4.32
N LYS A 105 -18.38 6.44 4.93
CA LYS A 105 -19.71 6.28 5.53
C LYS A 105 -20.84 6.05 4.48
N LYS A 106 -20.56 6.38 3.21
CA LYS A 106 -21.54 6.33 2.11
C LYS A 106 -21.24 5.26 1.07
N ILE A 107 -19.98 4.97 0.82
CA ILE A 107 -19.47 3.96 -0.13
C ILE A 107 -18.37 3.11 0.50
N ALA A 108 -18.09 1.94 -0.08
CA ALA A 108 -16.94 1.13 0.36
C ALA A 108 -15.64 1.70 -0.22
N ILE A 109 -14.69 1.99 0.66
CA ILE A 109 -13.35 2.48 0.32
C ILE A 109 -12.32 1.51 0.89
N PHE A 110 -11.43 1.01 0.04
CA PHE A 110 -10.25 0.25 0.45
C PHE A 110 -9.04 1.15 0.37
N LYS A 111 -8.28 1.30 1.46
CA LYS A 111 -7.09 2.15 1.49
C LYS A 111 -5.98 1.48 2.29
N THR A 112 -4.80 1.40 1.71
CA THR A 112 -3.61 0.90 2.39
C THR A 112 -2.34 1.61 1.89
N GLY A 113 -1.34 1.71 2.75
CA GLY A 113 -0.03 2.25 2.38
C GLY A 113 0.83 1.28 1.54
N ASN A 114 0.48 -0.01 1.54
CA ASN A 114 1.16 -1.03 0.76
C ASN A 114 0.17 -2.13 0.35
N MET A 115 0.12 -2.46 -0.94
CA MET A 115 -0.79 -3.48 -1.50
C MET A 115 -0.21 -4.91 -1.46
N SER A 116 1.02 -5.10 -0.99
CA SER A 116 1.63 -6.43 -0.88
C SER A 116 1.00 -7.24 0.25
N LEU A 117 0.47 -8.42 -0.06
CA LEU A 117 0.03 -9.39 0.96
C LEU A 117 1.18 -9.69 1.95
N GLY A 118 2.37 -10.03 1.43
CA GLY A 118 3.51 -10.41 2.27
C GLY A 118 3.94 -9.31 3.25
N ILE A 119 3.91 -8.04 2.83
CA ILE A 119 4.22 -6.90 3.73
C ILE A 119 3.15 -6.73 4.81
N ASN A 120 1.87 -6.91 4.49
CA ASN A 120 0.81 -6.77 5.48
C ASN A 120 0.81 -7.93 6.49
N LEU A 121 1.14 -9.16 6.06
CA LEU A 121 1.40 -10.28 6.96
C LEU A 121 2.63 -10.02 7.84
N LEU A 122 3.72 -9.51 7.25
CA LEU A 122 4.92 -9.14 8.00
C LEU A 122 4.62 -8.07 9.06
N GLU A 123 3.83 -7.05 8.73
CA GLU A 123 3.36 -6.03 9.68
C GLU A 123 2.60 -6.66 10.85
N TYR A 124 1.67 -7.54 10.54
CA TYR A 124 0.85 -8.24 11.55
C TYR A 124 1.72 -9.07 12.50
N ILE A 125 2.58 -9.93 11.95
CA ILE A 125 3.51 -10.78 12.72
C ILE A 125 4.46 -9.92 13.56
N THR A 126 4.99 -8.84 12.98
CA THR A 126 5.84 -7.85 13.67
C THR A 126 5.13 -7.29 14.90
N ARG A 127 3.85 -6.91 14.77
CA ARG A 127 3.05 -6.39 15.90
C ARG A 127 2.91 -7.42 17.02
N ILE A 128 2.59 -8.67 16.66
CA ILE A 128 2.41 -9.75 17.63
C ILE A 128 3.73 -10.09 18.33
N LEU A 129 4.81 -10.27 17.56
CA LEU A 129 6.13 -10.56 18.11
C LEU A 129 6.60 -9.44 19.03
N SER A 130 6.47 -8.18 18.60
CA SER A 130 6.85 -7.01 19.42
C SER A 130 6.06 -6.90 20.74
N LYS A 131 4.83 -7.43 20.80
CA LYS A 131 4.05 -7.48 22.04
C LYS A 131 4.58 -8.51 23.04
N LYS A 132 5.20 -9.58 22.53
CA LYS A 132 5.61 -10.75 23.34
C LYS A 132 7.11 -10.76 23.67
N ILE A 133 7.95 -10.20 22.79
CA ILE A 133 9.40 -10.27 22.94
C ILE A 133 9.87 -9.48 24.17
N PRO A 134 10.82 -10.02 24.96
CA PRO A 134 11.39 -9.34 26.15
C PRO A 134 12.01 -7.98 25.83
N SER A 135 12.25 -7.18 26.87
CA SER A 135 12.75 -5.81 26.74
C SER A 135 14.24 -5.70 26.43
N ASP A 136 15.02 -6.74 26.66
CA ASP A 136 16.46 -6.84 26.37
C ASP A 136 16.76 -6.95 24.86
N TYR A 137 15.75 -7.26 24.03
CA TYR A 137 15.94 -7.27 22.60
C TYR A 137 16.02 -5.86 22.02
N GLN A 138 17.09 -5.62 21.29
CA GLN A 138 17.28 -4.44 20.45
C GLN A 138 16.55 -4.64 19.13
N ILE A 139 15.94 -3.57 18.57
CA ILE A 139 15.09 -3.68 17.39
C ILE A 139 15.65 -2.82 16.25
N GLY A 140 15.79 -3.45 15.07
CA GLY A 140 16.21 -2.81 13.84
C GLY A 140 15.22 -3.01 12.70
N ILE A 141 15.11 -2.00 11.84
CA ILE A 141 14.40 -2.07 10.56
C ILE A 141 15.40 -1.93 9.42
N SER A 142 15.52 -2.95 8.58
CA SER A 142 16.30 -2.88 7.35
C SER A 142 15.40 -2.46 6.18
N ASP A 143 15.85 -1.50 5.35
CA ASP A 143 15.09 -0.91 4.24
C ASP A 143 16.02 -0.72 3.04
N ASN A 144 15.98 -1.68 2.12
CA ASN A 144 16.88 -1.73 0.98
C ASN A 144 16.10 -1.54 -0.34
N HIS A 145 16.48 -0.54 -1.12
CA HIS A 145 15.90 -0.19 -2.42
C HIS A 145 16.97 0.22 -3.43
N HIS A 146 16.54 0.35 -4.70
CA HIS A 146 17.37 0.84 -5.79
C HIS A 146 17.91 2.27 -5.52
N LYS A 147 19.02 2.63 -6.17
CA LYS A 147 19.72 3.91 -5.98
C LYS A 147 18.87 5.16 -6.27
N ALA A 148 17.85 5.06 -7.12
CA ALA A 148 16.99 6.18 -7.50
C ALA A 148 15.82 6.44 -6.53
N LYS A 149 15.71 5.70 -5.41
CA LYS A 149 14.69 5.96 -4.39
C LYS A 149 15.17 7.03 -3.41
N ILE A 150 14.49 8.19 -3.40
CA ILE A 150 14.91 9.38 -2.65
C ILE A 150 14.46 9.31 -1.18
N ASP A 151 13.21 8.88 -0.93
CA ASP A 151 12.62 8.83 0.40
C ASP A 151 13.30 7.78 1.30
N TYR A 152 13.63 8.18 2.54
CA TYR A 152 14.08 7.28 3.60
C TYR A 152 13.77 7.82 5.01
N PRO A 153 13.37 6.95 5.95
CA PRO A 153 12.95 5.57 5.72
C PRO A 153 11.78 5.49 4.75
N SER A 154 11.67 4.37 4.01
CA SER A 154 10.54 4.17 3.09
C SER A 154 9.21 4.07 3.85
N GLY A 155 8.08 4.32 3.17
CA GLY A 155 6.75 4.14 3.77
C GLY A 155 6.55 2.75 4.37
N THR A 156 7.10 1.70 3.75
CA THR A 156 7.06 0.33 4.29
C THR A 156 7.90 0.17 5.55
N ALA A 157 9.09 0.77 5.59
CA ALA A 157 9.92 0.74 6.80
C ALA A 157 9.24 1.45 7.98
N LEU A 158 8.59 2.60 7.71
CA LEU A 158 7.81 3.31 8.73
C LEU A 158 6.58 2.51 9.17
N MET A 159 5.91 1.80 8.26
CA MET A 159 4.78 0.92 8.57
C MET A 159 5.20 -0.21 9.51
N LEU A 160 6.32 -0.88 9.24
CA LEU A 160 6.88 -1.92 10.10
C LEU A 160 7.34 -1.36 11.47
N ALA A 161 7.98 -0.19 11.51
CA ALA A 161 8.35 0.47 12.76
C ALA A 161 7.11 0.85 13.60
N ASN A 162 6.03 1.30 12.97
CA ASN A 162 4.75 1.53 13.63
C ASN A 162 4.13 0.24 14.18
N ALA A 163 4.29 -0.89 13.48
CA ALA A 163 3.85 -2.19 14.00
C ALA A 163 4.61 -2.59 15.27
N VAL A 164 5.93 -2.36 15.30
CA VAL A 164 6.75 -2.52 16.53
C VAL A 164 6.20 -1.64 17.65
N ALA A 165 5.99 -0.35 17.37
CA ALA A 165 5.52 0.60 18.37
C ALA A 165 4.13 0.21 18.94
N LYS A 166 3.20 -0.20 18.07
CA LYS A 166 1.88 -0.71 18.48
C LYS A 166 2.00 -1.96 19.35
N GLY A 167 2.87 -2.92 18.98
CA GLY A 167 3.14 -4.12 19.77
C GLY A 167 3.66 -3.79 21.17
N LYS A 168 4.59 -2.84 21.27
CA LYS A 168 5.13 -2.33 22.53
C LYS A 168 4.20 -1.35 23.27
N ARG A 169 2.99 -1.05 22.76
CA ARG A 169 2.05 -0.06 23.30
C ARG A 169 2.66 1.33 23.50
N LYS A 170 3.50 1.75 22.54
CA LYS A 170 4.21 3.05 22.56
C LYS A 170 3.96 3.81 21.26
N ASN A 171 4.21 5.13 21.26
CA ASN A 171 4.26 5.92 20.04
C ASN A 171 5.61 5.73 19.35
N LEU A 172 5.64 5.66 18.00
CA LEU A 172 6.86 5.52 17.23
C LEU A 172 7.84 6.68 17.49
N ASP A 173 7.35 7.91 17.64
CA ASP A 173 8.22 9.08 17.89
C ASP A 173 9.08 8.92 19.14
N LYS A 174 8.54 8.27 20.19
CA LYS A 174 9.28 7.95 21.42
C LYS A 174 10.27 6.79 21.24
N LEU A 175 10.01 5.88 20.29
CA LEU A 175 10.84 4.71 20.00
C LEU A 175 11.85 4.93 18.88
N LYS A 176 11.65 5.93 18.01
CA LYS A 176 12.52 6.17 16.87
C LYS A 176 13.97 6.39 17.30
N GLY A 177 14.84 5.55 16.79
CA GLY A 177 16.29 5.59 17.00
C GLY A 177 17.04 6.21 15.83
N LYS A 178 18.32 5.86 15.71
CA LYS A 178 19.20 6.38 14.64
C LYS A 178 18.84 5.81 13.26
N ILE A 179 19.11 6.61 12.24
CA ILE A 179 19.00 6.22 10.83
C ILE A 179 20.42 6.11 10.28
N PHE A 180 20.78 4.94 9.79
CA PHE A 180 22.08 4.63 9.18
C PHE A 180 21.89 4.47 7.66
N LEU A 181 22.16 5.52 6.89
CA LEU A 181 22.04 5.51 5.43
C LEU A 181 23.35 5.06 4.78
N ASN A 182 23.30 3.93 4.05
CA ASN A 182 24.43 3.31 3.33
C ASN A 182 25.68 3.07 4.19
N LYS A 183 25.50 2.92 5.50
CA LYS A 183 26.60 2.65 6.45
C LYS A 183 26.18 1.65 7.52
N LYS A 184 27.16 1.02 8.14
CA LYS A 184 26.97 0.17 9.32
C LYS A 184 26.61 1.03 10.54
N GLY A 185 25.96 0.42 11.51
CA GLY A 185 25.64 1.05 12.78
C GLY A 185 25.22 0.02 13.82
N ASN A 186 25.17 0.43 15.08
CA ASN A 186 24.79 -0.44 16.18
C ASN A 186 23.34 -0.20 16.58
N LEU A 187 22.67 -1.27 16.96
CA LEU A 187 21.34 -1.21 17.57
C LEU A 187 21.42 -0.50 18.93
N GLN A 188 20.43 0.30 19.23
CA GLN A 188 20.28 0.99 20.51
C GLN A 188 19.19 0.32 21.35
N ASN A 189 19.40 0.20 22.64
CA ASN A 189 18.40 -0.31 23.57
C ASN A 189 17.16 0.59 23.58
N ASN A 190 15.99 -0.01 23.71
CA ASN A 190 14.70 0.69 23.78
C ASN A 190 14.39 1.63 22.62
N LYS A 191 15.06 1.47 21.46
CA LYS A 191 14.84 2.24 20.24
C LYS A 191 14.67 1.31 19.04
N VAL A 192 13.97 1.81 18.01
CA VAL A 192 13.86 1.18 16.68
C VAL A 192 14.81 1.90 15.75
N ASN A 193 15.91 1.24 15.40
CA ASN A 193 16.93 1.82 14.51
C ASN A 193 16.63 1.45 13.06
N PHE A 194 17.05 2.30 12.12
CA PHE A 194 16.81 2.10 10.69
C PHE A 194 18.14 1.93 9.95
N PHE A 195 18.28 0.81 9.26
CA PHE A 195 19.41 0.49 8.38
C PHE A 195 18.95 0.62 6.93
N ILE A 196 19.31 1.73 6.30
CA ILE A 196 18.83 2.11 5.00
C ILE A 196 19.90 1.84 3.95
N THR A 197 19.57 1.10 2.91
CA THR A 197 20.44 0.89 1.74
C THR A 197 19.77 1.39 0.48
N ARG A 198 20.46 2.22 -0.30
CA ARG A 198 20.07 2.74 -1.60
C ARG A 198 21.13 2.38 -2.62
N LYS A 199 21.08 1.12 -3.13
CA LYS A 199 22.10 0.57 -4.03
C LYS A 199 21.48 -0.39 -5.06
N GLY A 200 22.03 -0.43 -6.27
CA GLY A 200 21.61 -1.38 -7.30
C GLY A 200 20.19 -1.15 -7.84
N LYS A 201 19.50 -2.26 -8.15
CA LYS A 201 18.18 -2.28 -8.81
C LYS A 201 17.06 -2.90 -7.95
N THR A 202 17.29 -3.10 -6.64
CA THR A 202 16.33 -3.76 -5.73
C THR A 202 14.99 -3.05 -5.73
N VAL A 203 13.90 -3.78 -5.96
CA VAL A 203 12.53 -3.25 -5.93
C VAL A 203 12.15 -2.85 -4.51
N GLY A 204 12.42 -3.72 -3.53
CA GLY A 204 12.21 -3.47 -2.11
C GLY A 204 12.54 -4.71 -1.30
N LYS A 205 13.39 -4.57 -0.28
CA LYS A 205 13.70 -5.62 0.68
C LYS A 205 13.65 -5.02 2.07
N HIS A 206 12.80 -5.59 2.91
CA HIS A 206 12.56 -5.09 4.25
C HIS A 206 12.73 -6.21 5.25
N SER A 207 13.35 -5.91 6.39
CA SER A 207 13.43 -6.83 7.53
C SER A 207 13.13 -6.09 8.82
N VAL A 208 12.51 -6.81 9.74
CA VAL A 208 12.46 -6.43 11.16
C VAL A 208 13.35 -7.38 11.92
N ILE A 209 14.33 -6.84 12.62
CA ILE A 209 15.39 -7.57 13.31
C ILE A 209 15.18 -7.37 14.81
N TYR A 210 15.14 -8.46 15.56
CA TYR A 210 15.12 -8.49 17.02
C TYR A 210 16.39 -9.23 17.46
N ASN A 211 17.25 -8.55 18.17
CA ASN A 211 18.57 -9.07 18.52
C ASN A 211 18.89 -8.87 19.99
N ASN A 212 19.38 -9.89 20.64
CA ASN A 212 20.02 -9.80 21.95
C ASN A 212 21.42 -10.41 21.91
N LYS A 213 22.03 -10.70 23.06
CA LYS A 213 23.41 -11.22 23.14
C LYS A 213 23.57 -12.66 22.64
N ILE A 214 22.49 -13.44 22.62
CA ILE A 214 22.54 -14.89 22.40
C ILE A 214 21.75 -15.36 21.16
N GLU A 215 20.80 -14.55 20.66
CA GLU A 215 20.01 -14.93 19.47
C GLU A 215 19.59 -13.73 18.65
N ASN A 216 19.20 -14.01 17.40
CA ASN A 216 18.65 -13.05 16.46
C ASN A 216 17.38 -13.63 15.82
N ILE A 217 16.31 -12.84 15.77
CA ILE A 217 15.10 -13.17 15.03
C ILE A 217 14.95 -12.16 13.91
N GLU A 218 14.90 -12.59 12.64
CA GLU A 218 14.69 -11.74 11.49
C GLU A 218 13.39 -12.10 10.76
N LEU A 219 12.46 -11.16 10.68
CA LEU A 219 11.28 -11.23 9.82
C LEU A 219 11.56 -10.46 8.54
N LYS A 220 11.56 -11.14 7.38
CA LYS A 220 12.03 -10.57 6.12
C LYS A 220 11.07 -10.76 4.96
N HIS A 221 10.92 -9.70 4.15
CA HIS A 221 10.21 -9.69 2.89
C HIS A 221 11.09 -9.16 1.77
N THR A 222 11.06 -9.81 0.60
CA THR A 222 11.76 -9.37 -0.61
C THR A 222 10.77 -9.28 -1.77
N ALA A 223 10.62 -8.09 -2.34
CA ALA A 223 9.86 -7.86 -3.56
C ALA A 223 10.77 -8.04 -4.78
N PHE A 224 10.47 -9.02 -5.63
CA PHE A 224 11.20 -9.27 -6.90
C PHE A 224 10.65 -8.44 -8.04
N SER A 225 9.34 -8.15 -8.05
CA SER A 225 8.64 -7.36 -9.07
C SER A 225 7.61 -6.43 -8.43
N ARG A 226 7.26 -5.33 -9.12
CA ARG A 226 6.13 -4.49 -8.72
C ARG A 226 4.77 -5.13 -9.01
N GLU A 227 4.72 -6.22 -9.73
CA GLU A 227 3.48 -6.95 -10.03
C GLU A 227 2.77 -7.42 -8.75
N LEU A 228 3.53 -7.73 -7.69
CA LEU A 228 2.96 -8.09 -6.39
C LEU A 228 2.02 -7.02 -5.81
N PHE A 229 2.29 -5.74 -6.06
CA PHE A 229 1.40 -4.64 -5.62
C PHE A 229 0.15 -4.54 -6.50
N ALA A 230 0.30 -4.82 -7.80
CA ALA A 230 -0.83 -4.86 -8.72
C ALA A 230 -1.77 -6.04 -8.40
N ASP A 231 -1.22 -7.22 -8.17
CA ASP A 231 -2.00 -8.39 -7.79
C ASP A 231 -2.72 -8.20 -6.45
N GLY A 232 -2.05 -7.60 -5.47
CA GLY A 232 -2.68 -7.23 -4.22
C GLY A 232 -3.84 -6.24 -4.40
N ALA A 233 -3.68 -5.24 -5.27
CA ALA A 233 -4.75 -4.28 -5.58
C ALA A 233 -5.91 -4.94 -6.34
N LEU A 234 -5.65 -5.81 -7.30
CA LEU A 234 -6.69 -6.53 -8.05
C LEU A 234 -7.48 -7.49 -7.14
N ASN A 235 -6.81 -8.22 -6.26
CA ASN A 235 -7.46 -9.06 -5.25
C ASN A 235 -8.29 -8.24 -4.26
N ALA A 236 -7.78 -7.09 -3.81
CA ALA A 236 -8.54 -6.17 -2.97
C ALA A 236 -9.76 -5.57 -3.70
N ALA A 237 -9.66 -5.32 -5.01
CA ALA A 237 -10.80 -4.88 -5.82
C ALA A 237 -11.90 -5.96 -5.90
N ILE A 238 -11.51 -7.23 -6.04
CA ILE A 238 -12.45 -8.36 -6.00
C ILE A 238 -13.11 -8.44 -4.61
N TRP A 239 -12.34 -8.34 -3.54
CA TRP A 239 -12.84 -8.41 -2.18
C TRP A 239 -13.79 -7.26 -1.84
N ILE A 240 -13.42 -6.00 -2.16
CA ILE A 240 -14.24 -4.82 -1.84
C ILE A 240 -15.50 -4.75 -2.70
N SER A 241 -15.54 -5.40 -3.88
CA SER A 241 -16.72 -5.45 -4.72
C SER A 241 -17.94 -6.00 -3.98
N LYS A 242 -17.75 -6.83 -2.97
CA LYS A 242 -18.77 -7.45 -2.13
C LYS A 242 -19.18 -6.58 -0.91
N LYS A 243 -18.52 -5.43 -0.69
CA LYS A 243 -18.81 -4.54 0.45
C LYS A 243 -19.72 -3.39 0.02
N ASN A 244 -20.58 -2.91 0.93
CA ASN A 244 -21.50 -1.83 0.63
C ASN A 244 -20.94 -0.46 1.00
N LYS A 245 -20.48 -0.28 2.24
CA LYS A 245 -19.88 0.96 2.76
C LYS A 245 -18.86 0.61 3.85
N GLY A 246 -17.92 1.50 4.09
CA GLY A 246 -16.88 1.35 5.13
C GLY A 246 -15.52 1.74 4.61
N LEU A 247 -14.58 1.94 5.53
CA LEU A 247 -13.15 2.13 5.25
C LEU A 247 -12.43 0.84 5.61
N PHE A 248 -11.84 0.20 4.63
CA PHE A 248 -11.20 -1.10 4.73
C PHE A 248 -9.72 -1.02 4.35
N ASN A 249 -8.94 -1.98 4.81
CA ASN A 249 -7.53 -2.14 4.48
C ASN A 249 -7.16 -3.63 4.33
N MET A 250 -5.87 -3.94 4.15
CA MET A 250 -5.40 -5.31 3.99
C MET A 250 -5.63 -6.18 5.24
N GLN A 251 -5.60 -5.60 6.44
CA GLN A 251 -5.87 -6.37 7.67
C GLN A 251 -7.33 -6.84 7.72
N ASP A 252 -8.27 -6.00 7.25
CA ASP A 252 -9.69 -6.40 7.13
C ASP A 252 -9.90 -7.47 6.05
N MET A 253 -9.14 -7.40 4.95
CA MET A 253 -9.25 -8.35 3.84
C MET A 253 -8.74 -9.75 4.23
N PHE A 254 -7.72 -9.83 5.05
CA PHE A 254 -7.09 -11.09 5.47
C PHE A 254 -7.47 -11.52 6.89
N ASP A 255 -8.42 -10.83 7.53
CA ASP A 255 -8.88 -11.10 8.90
C ASP A 255 -7.74 -11.10 9.94
N LEU A 256 -6.80 -10.17 9.79
CA LEU A 256 -5.61 -10.00 10.64
C LEU A 256 -5.92 -9.02 11.79
N LYS A 257 -6.85 -9.36 12.69
CA LYS A 257 -7.21 -8.51 13.84
C LYS A 257 -6.56 -8.94 15.13
#